data_fdd439e50d1359687d0643c600a90131
#
_entry.id   fdd439e50d1359687d0643c600a90131
#
_cell.length_a   1.000
_cell.length_b   1.000
_cell.length_c   1.000
_cell.angle_alpha   90.00
_cell.angle_beta   90.00
_cell.angle_gamma   90.00
#
_symmetry.space_group_name_H-M   'P 1'
#
loop_
_entity.id
_entity.type
_entity.pdbx_description
1 polymer ?
#
loop_
_entity_poly.entity_id
_entity_poly.type
_entity_poly.pdbx_seq_one_letter_code
_entity_poly.pdbx_strand_id
1 'polypeptide(L)'
;MARPENLKYSPTHEWLRVEGDIGTVGITDFAVEQLSDLVFMDLPAVGDELVKDSRFGEVESTKTVSDLVAPVSGKVVEVNQDIADHLDVLGQSPFEKGWLIKVRLAKPAEVQHLLSAADYQAQLDSGDH
;
A
#
# COMPACT_ATOMS: atom_id res chain seq x y z
N MET A 1 17.14 -2.45 -6.35
CA MET A 1 16.51 -3.56 -5.60
C MET A 1 15.29 -4.05 -6.38
N ALA A 2 15.21 -5.35 -6.58
CA ALA A 2 14.07 -5.93 -7.29
C ALA A 2 12.84 -5.94 -6.37
N ARG A 3 11.69 -5.61 -6.91
CA ARG A 3 10.45 -5.68 -6.17
C ARG A 3 9.96 -7.12 -6.05
N PRO A 4 9.35 -7.50 -4.92
CA PRO A 4 8.85 -8.88 -4.76
C PRO A 4 7.86 -9.28 -5.86
N GLU A 5 8.10 -10.42 -6.47
CA GLU A 5 7.26 -10.92 -7.56
C GLU A 5 6.00 -11.61 -7.06
N ASN A 6 5.95 -11.96 -5.79
CA ASN A 6 4.78 -12.60 -5.18
C ASN A 6 3.75 -11.61 -4.70
N LEU A 7 3.99 -10.32 -4.89
CA LEU A 7 3.04 -9.26 -4.55
C LEU A 7 2.32 -8.75 -5.79
N LYS A 8 1.22 -8.07 -5.56
CA LYS A 8 0.50 -7.32 -6.60
C LYS A 8 0.67 -5.83 -6.31
N TYR A 9 0.52 -5.01 -7.34
CA TYR A 9 0.77 -3.57 -7.24
C TYR A 9 -0.37 -2.80 -7.87
N SER A 10 -0.71 -1.65 -7.27
CA SER A 10 -1.70 -0.76 -7.85
C SER A 10 -1.01 0.36 -8.64
N PRO A 11 -1.71 0.96 -9.62
CA PRO A 11 -1.16 2.12 -10.35
C PRO A 11 -0.87 3.33 -9.44
N THR A 12 -1.45 3.35 -8.26
CA THR A 12 -1.28 4.45 -7.29
C THR A 12 -0.22 4.15 -6.25
N HIS A 13 0.58 3.08 -6.47
CA HIS A 13 1.79 2.76 -5.69
C HIS A 13 1.52 2.11 -4.34
N GLU A 14 0.43 1.35 -4.21
CA GLU A 14 0.22 0.46 -3.07
C GLU A 14 0.55 -0.97 -3.50
N TRP A 15 1.03 -1.79 -2.56
CA TRP A 15 1.24 -3.20 -2.83
C TRP A 15 0.26 -4.05 -2.02
N LEU A 16 0.01 -5.28 -2.51
CA LEU A 16 -0.91 -6.21 -1.87
C LEU A 16 -0.28 -7.59 -1.80
N ARG A 17 -0.29 -8.18 -0.60
CA ARG A 17 0.09 -9.59 -0.39
C ARG A 17 -1.16 -10.36 -0.01
N VAL A 18 -1.51 -11.37 -0.79
CA VAL A 18 -2.71 -12.18 -0.53
C VAL A 18 -2.33 -13.49 0.12
N GLU A 19 -2.96 -13.79 1.25
CA GLU A 19 -2.82 -15.06 1.98
C GLU A 19 -4.22 -15.53 2.35
N GLY A 20 -4.75 -16.51 1.59
CA GLY A 20 -6.13 -16.93 1.76
C GLY A 20 -7.09 -15.82 1.39
N ASP A 21 -7.95 -15.41 2.32
CA ASP A 21 -8.89 -14.32 2.11
C ASP A 21 -8.41 -13.00 2.72
N ILE A 22 -7.16 -12.96 3.19
CA ILE A 22 -6.59 -11.76 3.81
C ILE A 22 -5.58 -11.12 2.87
N GLY A 23 -5.73 -9.81 2.65
CA GLY A 23 -4.76 -9.03 1.90
C GLY A 23 -4.02 -8.08 2.83
N THR A 24 -2.70 -8.09 2.77
CA THR A 24 -1.84 -7.15 3.50
C THR A 24 -1.46 -6.03 2.54
N VAL A 25 -1.68 -4.79 2.95
CA VAL A 25 -1.49 -3.61 2.09
C VAL A 25 -0.39 -2.72 2.65
N GLY A 26 0.45 -2.22 1.75
CA GLY A 26 1.45 -1.23 2.09
C GLY A 26 1.69 -0.30 0.90
N ILE A 27 2.66 0.59 1.02
CA ILE A 27 3.08 1.46 -0.09
C ILE A 27 4.44 0.98 -0.62
N THR A 28 4.66 1.17 -1.91
CA THR A 28 5.88 0.66 -2.55
C THR A 28 7.10 1.49 -2.16
N ASP A 29 8.26 0.92 -2.42
CA ASP A 29 9.54 1.61 -2.27
C ASP A 29 9.57 2.90 -3.10
N PHE A 30 8.97 2.87 -4.30
CA PHE A 30 8.88 4.04 -5.14
C PHE A 30 8.08 5.16 -4.47
N ALA A 31 6.93 4.83 -3.88
CA ALA A 31 6.10 5.81 -3.18
C ALA A 31 6.84 6.43 -2.00
N VAL A 32 7.53 5.60 -1.21
CA VAL A 32 8.30 6.08 -0.06
C VAL A 32 9.40 7.03 -0.52
N GLU A 33 10.11 6.67 -1.59
CA GLU A 33 11.17 7.50 -2.14
C GLU A 33 10.67 8.84 -2.66
N GLN A 34 9.52 8.83 -3.34
CA GLN A 34 8.92 10.06 -3.87
C GLN A 34 8.46 11.00 -2.76
N LEU A 35 7.97 10.46 -1.67
CA LEU A 35 7.51 11.26 -0.53
C LEU A 35 8.66 11.81 0.29
N SER A 36 9.78 11.12 0.30
CA SER A 36 10.98 11.53 1.03
C SER A 36 10.74 11.52 2.56
N ASP A 37 10.98 12.59 3.27
CA ASP A 37 10.90 12.63 4.73
C ASP A 37 9.46 12.57 5.24
N LEU A 38 9.04 11.38 5.65
CA LEU A 38 7.68 11.15 6.16
C LEU A 38 7.55 11.69 7.58
N VAL A 39 6.46 12.43 7.84
CA VAL A 39 6.23 13.06 9.14
C VAL A 39 4.93 12.62 9.80
N PHE A 40 3.97 12.08 9.04
CA PHE A 40 2.68 11.69 9.60
C PHE A 40 1.99 10.67 8.70
N MET A 41 1.22 9.78 9.31
CA MET A 41 0.42 8.81 8.58
C MET A 41 -0.90 8.59 9.31
N ASP A 42 -2.01 8.70 8.56
CA ASP A 42 -3.34 8.44 9.08
C ASP A 42 -3.83 7.12 8.50
N LEU A 43 -4.08 6.15 9.37
CA LEU A 43 -4.54 4.81 8.99
C LEU A 43 -5.97 4.61 9.44
N PRO A 44 -6.73 3.73 8.76
CA PRO A 44 -8.10 3.43 9.17
C PRO A 44 -8.13 2.62 10.47
N ALA A 45 -9.33 2.41 11.00
CA ALA A 45 -9.52 1.60 12.18
C ALA A 45 -9.96 0.19 11.79
N VAL A 46 -9.69 -0.77 12.67
CA VAL A 46 -10.22 -2.13 12.51
C VAL A 46 -11.75 -2.05 12.46
N GLY A 47 -12.33 -2.72 11.47
CA GLY A 47 -13.76 -2.69 11.22
C GLY A 47 -14.19 -1.75 10.11
N ASP A 48 -13.33 -0.83 9.69
CA ASP A 48 -13.63 0.06 8.58
C ASP A 48 -13.71 -0.72 7.27
N GLU A 49 -14.59 -0.28 6.39
CA GLU A 49 -14.74 -0.92 5.09
C GLU A 49 -14.01 -0.11 4.03
N LEU A 50 -13.24 -0.81 3.18
CA LEU A 50 -12.55 -0.21 2.07
C LEU A 50 -13.28 -0.51 0.77
N VAL A 51 -13.26 0.45 -0.15
CA VAL A 51 -13.74 0.28 -1.51
C VAL A 51 -12.58 0.50 -2.45
N LYS A 52 -12.37 -0.42 -3.37
CA LYS A 52 -11.27 -0.33 -4.34
C LYS A 52 -11.26 1.04 -5.01
N ASP A 53 -10.07 1.61 -5.13
CA ASP A 53 -9.80 2.91 -5.73
C ASP A 53 -10.27 4.12 -4.89
N SER A 54 -10.80 3.90 -3.70
CA SER A 54 -11.17 4.97 -2.78
C SER A 54 -10.06 5.20 -1.75
N ARG A 55 -9.99 6.40 -1.24
CA ARG A 55 -9.02 6.79 -0.21
C ARG A 55 -9.32 6.03 1.08
N PHE A 56 -8.29 5.44 1.71
CA PHE A 56 -8.44 4.79 3.01
C PHE A 56 -7.61 5.45 4.10
N GLY A 57 -6.75 6.38 3.76
CA GLY A 57 -5.92 7.09 4.71
C GLY A 57 -5.06 8.09 3.98
N GLU A 58 -4.05 8.62 4.67
CA GLU A 58 -3.11 9.53 4.02
C GLU A 58 -1.73 9.43 4.67
N VAL A 59 -0.72 9.83 3.92
CA VAL A 59 0.65 9.92 4.40
C VAL A 59 1.16 11.32 4.09
N GLU A 60 1.83 11.92 5.06
CA GLU A 60 2.33 13.28 4.94
C GLU A 60 3.85 13.30 5.03
N SER A 61 4.46 14.03 4.12
CA SER A 61 5.90 14.28 4.15
C SER A 61 6.14 15.76 4.47
N THR A 62 7.39 16.15 4.57
CA THR A 62 7.75 17.56 4.78
C THR A 62 7.33 18.45 3.61
N LYS A 63 7.07 17.87 2.44
CA LYS A 63 6.77 18.60 1.22
C LYS A 63 5.32 18.51 0.77
N THR A 64 4.63 17.40 1.07
CA THR A 64 3.31 17.14 0.49
C THR A 64 2.52 16.15 1.31
N VAL A 65 1.22 16.10 1.02
CA VAL A 65 0.30 15.10 1.57
C VAL A 65 -0.19 14.24 0.42
N SER A 66 -0.19 12.94 0.61
CA SER A 66 -0.62 11.99 -0.42
C SER A 66 -1.71 11.08 0.14
N ASP A 67 -2.74 10.81 -0.68
CA ASP A 67 -3.79 9.87 -0.31
C ASP A 67 -3.28 8.44 -0.41
N LEU A 68 -3.71 7.61 0.53
CA LEU A 68 -3.55 6.16 0.43
C LEU A 68 -4.83 5.61 -0.20
N VAL A 69 -4.67 4.91 -1.32
CA VAL A 69 -5.80 4.42 -2.12
C VAL A 69 -5.92 2.91 -1.97
N ALA A 70 -7.13 2.43 -1.72
CA ALA A 70 -7.37 1.01 -1.49
C ALA A 70 -7.18 0.22 -2.79
N PRO A 71 -6.27 -0.77 -2.80
CA PRO A 71 -6.09 -1.60 -4.00
C PRO A 71 -7.19 -2.63 -4.18
N VAL A 72 -7.93 -2.93 -3.11
CA VAL A 72 -9.03 -3.89 -3.12
C VAL A 72 -10.11 -3.43 -2.16
N SER A 73 -11.30 -4.02 -2.31
CA SER A 73 -12.41 -3.81 -1.37
C SER A 73 -12.37 -4.85 -0.27
N GLY A 74 -12.77 -4.47 0.93
CA GLY A 74 -12.84 -5.40 2.04
C GLY A 74 -12.94 -4.69 3.38
N LYS A 75 -12.85 -5.47 4.45
CA LYS A 75 -12.97 -4.96 5.81
C LYS A 75 -11.62 -5.02 6.51
N VAL A 76 -11.22 -3.91 7.13
CA VAL A 76 -9.95 -3.85 7.85
C VAL A 76 -10.03 -4.76 9.08
N VAL A 77 -9.13 -5.73 9.16
CA VAL A 77 -9.06 -6.68 10.27
C VAL A 77 -7.86 -6.46 11.17
N GLU A 78 -6.85 -5.74 10.67
CA GLU A 78 -5.66 -5.43 11.45
C GLU A 78 -5.02 -4.14 10.94
N VAL A 79 -4.46 -3.35 11.84
CA VAL A 79 -3.78 -2.09 11.50
C VAL A 79 -2.42 -2.09 12.18
N ASN A 80 -1.38 -1.73 11.44
CA ASN A 80 -0.02 -1.65 11.97
C ASN A 80 0.21 -0.26 12.58
N GLN A 81 -0.28 -0.05 13.79
CA GLN A 81 -0.15 1.25 14.46
C GLN A 81 1.30 1.63 14.72
N ASP A 82 2.18 0.64 14.91
CA ASP A 82 3.59 0.92 15.16
C ASP A 82 4.25 1.66 14.01
N ILE A 83 3.79 1.42 12.77
CA ILE A 83 4.41 2.07 11.61
C ILE A 83 4.15 3.58 11.61
N ALA A 84 3.01 4.01 12.15
CA ALA A 84 2.69 5.43 12.23
C ALA A 84 3.62 6.16 13.20
N ASP A 85 4.17 5.44 14.18
CA ASP A 85 5.12 5.99 15.15
C ASP A 85 6.57 5.78 14.74
N HIS A 86 6.81 4.97 13.70
CA HIS A 86 8.16 4.61 13.25
C HIS A 86 8.23 4.65 11.73
N LEU A 87 7.97 5.82 11.15
CA LEU A 87 7.88 5.98 9.68
C LEU A 87 9.19 5.69 8.95
N ASP A 88 10.32 5.76 9.66
CA ASP A 88 11.63 5.41 9.08
C ASP A 88 11.70 3.95 8.64
N VAL A 89 10.88 3.07 9.24
CA VAL A 89 10.81 1.66 8.86
C VAL A 89 10.34 1.50 7.42
N LEU A 90 9.50 2.41 6.93
CA LEU A 90 9.04 2.37 5.53
C LEU A 90 10.20 2.51 4.54
N GLY A 91 11.20 3.32 4.89
CA GLY A 91 12.39 3.45 4.04
C GLY A 91 13.31 2.25 4.11
N GLN A 92 13.28 1.52 5.22
CA GLN A 92 14.16 0.37 5.45
C GLN A 92 13.55 -0.94 4.96
N SER A 93 12.24 -1.11 5.14
CA SER A 93 11.57 -2.38 4.83
C SER A 93 10.13 -2.14 4.37
N PRO A 94 9.95 -1.52 3.19
CA PRO A 94 8.60 -1.15 2.73
C PRO A 94 7.70 -2.34 2.42
N PHE A 95 8.27 -3.50 2.10
CA PHE A 95 7.49 -4.67 1.67
C PHE A 95 7.28 -5.72 2.75
N GLU A 96 7.86 -5.53 3.93
CA GLU A 96 7.70 -6.48 5.04
C GLU A 96 7.26 -5.77 6.31
N LYS A 97 8.20 -5.15 7.02
CA LYS A 97 7.88 -4.47 8.28
C LYS A 97 7.02 -3.24 8.09
N GLY A 98 7.05 -2.67 6.89
CA GLY A 98 6.30 -1.46 6.55
C GLY A 98 4.86 -1.71 6.10
N TRP A 99 4.29 -2.88 6.37
CA TRP A 99 2.88 -3.11 6.05
C TRP A 99 2.00 -2.15 6.86
N LEU A 100 0.89 -1.74 6.27
CA LEU A 100 0.00 -0.73 6.88
C LEU A 100 -1.24 -1.34 7.49
N ILE A 101 -1.97 -2.13 6.70
CA ILE A 101 -3.23 -2.72 7.15
C ILE A 101 -3.39 -4.11 6.58
N LYS A 102 -4.26 -4.91 7.22
CA LYS A 102 -4.71 -6.19 6.67
C LYS A 102 -6.22 -6.12 6.48
N VAL A 103 -6.68 -6.61 5.35
CA VAL A 103 -8.06 -6.51 4.90
C VAL A 103 -8.60 -7.89 4.57
N ARG A 104 -9.81 -8.19 5.04
CA ARG A 104 -10.51 -9.39 4.57
C ARG A 104 -11.13 -9.05 3.24
N LEU A 105 -10.70 -9.74 2.17
CA LEU A 105 -11.12 -9.44 0.82
C LEU A 105 -12.63 -9.68 0.63
N ALA A 106 -13.34 -8.65 0.17
CA ALA A 106 -14.76 -8.76 -0.12
C ALA A 106 -14.99 -9.30 -1.53
N LYS A 107 -14.09 -8.97 -2.45
CA LYS A 107 -14.18 -9.36 -3.85
C LYS A 107 -12.83 -9.85 -4.33
N PRO A 108 -12.48 -11.12 -4.07
CA PRO A 108 -11.15 -11.64 -4.43
C PRO A 108 -10.77 -11.46 -5.91
N ALA A 109 -11.75 -11.39 -6.80
CA ALA A 109 -11.49 -11.17 -8.22
C ALA A 109 -10.82 -9.83 -8.51
N GLU A 110 -10.93 -8.85 -7.61
CA GLU A 110 -10.29 -7.55 -7.80
C GLU A 110 -8.75 -7.65 -7.86
N VAL A 111 -8.19 -8.69 -7.24
CA VAL A 111 -6.74 -8.91 -7.24
C VAL A 111 -6.22 -9.08 -8.67
N GLN A 112 -7.03 -9.64 -9.56
CA GLN A 112 -6.64 -9.88 -10.94
C GLN A 112 -6.49 -8.58 -11.75
N HIS A 113 -7.03 -7.49 -11.26
CA HIS A 113 -6.93 -6.19 -11.92
C HIS A 113 -5.70 -5.41 -11.49
N LEU A 114 -4.92 -5.95 -10.57
CA LEU A 114 -3.71 -5.32 -10.11
C LEU A 114 -2.51 -5.72 -10.97
N LEU A 115 -1.45 -4.93 -10.89
CA LEU A 115 -0.25 -5.13 -11.70
C LEU A 115 0.68 -6.16 -11.06
N SER A 116 1.37 -6.93 -11.91
CA SER A 116 2.50 -7.74 -11.46
C SER A 116 3.69 -6.81 -11.20
N ALA A 117 4.75 -7.33 -10.59
CA ALA A 117 5.98 -6.55 -10.39
C ALA A 117 6.54 -6.03 -11.72
N ALA A 118 6.51 -6.88 -12.76
CA ALA A 118 7.02 -6.51 -14.08
C ALA A 118 6.15 -5.41 -14.71
N ASP A 119 4.84 -5.52 -14.61
CA ASP A 119 3.92 -4.52 -15.17
C ASP A 119 4.04 -3.19 -14.41
N TYR A 120 4.22 -3.25 -13.11
CA TYR A 120 4.42 -2.06 -12.31
C TYR A 120 5.72 -1.35 -12.70
N GLN A 121 6.80 -2.12 -12.88
CA GLN A 121 8.08 -1.56 -13.31
C GLN A 121 7.95 -0.90 -14.68
N ALA A 122 7.20 -1.53 -15.60
CA ALA A 122 6.96 -0.96 -16.93
C ALA A 122 6.22 0.38 -16.83
N GLN A 123 5.28 0.50 -15.91
CA GLN A 123 4.56 1.77 -15.67
C GLN A 123 5.54 2.85 -15.21
N LEU A 124 6.45 2.53 -14.29
CA LEU A 124 7.41 3.48 -13.79
C LEU A 124 8.39 3.91 -14.90
N ASP A 125 8.81 2.94 -15.71
CA ASP A 125 9.75 3.21 -16.81
C ASP A 125 9.14 4.10 -17.90
N SER A 126 7.83 4.03 -18.08
CA SER A 126 7.13 4.84 -19.07
C SER A 126 6.92 6.29 -18.59
N GLY A 127 7.24 6.56 -17.33
CA GLY A 127 7.00 7.87 -16.75
C GLY A 127 5.55 8.13 -16.35
N ASP A 128 4.70 7.12 -16.45
CA ASP A 128 3.28 7.22 -16.14
C ASP A 128 3.05 6.94 -14.65
N HIS A 129 3.53 7.86 -13.85
CA HIS A 129 3.41 7.76 -12.40
C HIS A 129 3.13 9.15 -11.82
#